data_0ea9709ff4c21671cfe1b59dc258bf4d
#
_entry.id   0ea9709ff4c21671cfe1b59dc258bf4d
#
_cell.length_a   1.000
_cell.length_b   1.000
_cell.length_c   1.000
_cell.angle_alpha   90.00
_cell.angle_beta   90.00
_cell.angle_gamma   90.00
#
_symmetry.space_group_name_H-M   'P 1'
#
loop_
_entity.id
_entity.type
_entity.pdbx_description
1 polymer ?
#
loop_
_entity_poly.entity_id
_entity_poly.type
_entity_poly.pdbx_seq_one_letter_code
_entity_poly.pdbx_strand_id
1 'polypeptide(L)'
;VLVTPVLGIWLIIASVAFSIITYYKYKAKIENYFKCINVIVKMASASEDICESNISFLEPECNRLKEILKSFSKVTKGSWMIESGNVDGSIGEVVLDYLRMITHMDIVKFNKMTKLITAKSEDAYNLVDTLGFIETSIAVASFRESLPFYCKPEFVENTNNLSVKEVYHPLIDNPVCNSLTT
;
A
#
# COMPACT_ATOMS: atom_id res chain seq x y z
N VAL A 1 -17.87 12.06 -55.54
CA VAL A 1 -18.45 10.91 -54.78
C VAL A 1 -17.32 10.11 -54.07
N LEU A 2 -16.05 10.09 -54.54
CA LEU A 2 -14.91 9.37 -53.93
C LEU A 2 -14.22 10.13 -52.79
N VAL A 3 -14.44 11.43 -52.63
CA VAL A 3 -13.76 12.28 -51.63
C VAL A 3 -14.29 12.04 -50.22
N THR A 4 -15.57 11.70 -50.09
CA THR A 4 -16.19 11.47 -48.76
C THR A 4 -15.69 10.24 -48.04
N PRO A 5 -15.47 9.06 -48.66
CA PRO A 5 -14.93 7.91 -47.96
C PRO A 5 -13.45 8.09 -47.56
N VAL A 6 -12.66 8.80 -48.39
CA VAL A 6 -11.25 9.09 -48.07
C VAL A 6 -11.15 10.04 -46.87
N LEU A 7 -11.96 11.08 -46.80
CA LEU A 7 -12.05 11.97 -45.62
C LEU A 7 -12.46 11.21 -44.36
N GLY A 8 -13.41 10.26 -44.47
CA GLY A 8 -13.84 9.42 -43.34
C GLY A 8 -12.68 8.57 -42.79
N ILE A 9 -11.88 7.96 -43.67
CA ILE A 9 -10.72 7.16 -43.25
C ILE A 9 -9.68 8.02 -42.52
N TRP A 10 -9.37 9.21 -43.01
CA TRP A 10 -8.42 10.13 -42.39
C TRP A 10 -8.92 10.59 -41.00
N LEU A 11 -10.21 10.85 -40.85
CA LEU A 11 -10.80 11.19 -39.54
C LEU A 11 -10.71 10.04 -38.54
N ILE A 12 -10.92 8.80 -38.98
CA ILE A 12 -10.76 7.63 -38.11
C ILE A 12 -9.28 7.49 -37.67
N ILE A 13 -8.33 7.60 -38.60
CA ILE A 13 -6.90 7.53 -38.28
C ILE A 13 -6.50 8.64 -37.30
N ALA A 14 -6.94 9.86 -37.53
CA ALA A 14 -6.67 10.99 -36.65
C ALA A 14 -7.29 10.79 -35.26
N SER A 15 -8.50 10.25 -35.19
CA SER A 15 -9.18 9.93 -33.91
C SER A 15 -8.43 8.86 -33.13
N VAL A 16 -7.98 7.79 -33.78
CA VAL A 16 -7.19 6.73 -33.14
C VAL A 16 -5.84 7.28 -32.67
N ALA A 17 -5.14 8.05 -33.48
CA ALA A 17 -3.87 8.67 -33.12
C ALA A 17 -4.03 9.60 -31.90
N PHE A 18 -5.07 10.41 -31.89
CA PHE A 18 -5.40 11.30 -30.76
C PHE A 18 -5.72 10.49 -29.49
N SER A 19 -6.46 9.41 -29.61
CA SER A 19 -6.77 8.50 -28.50
C SER A 19 -5.51 7.90 -27.90
N ILE A 20 -4.59 7.41 -28.72
CA ILE A 20 -3.31 6.84 -28.33
C ILE A 20 -2.45 7.87 -27.57
N ILE A 21 -2.28 9.06 -28.14
CA ILE A 21 -1.49 10.14 -27.51
C ILE A 21 -2.09 10.53 -26.14
N THR A 22 -3.40 10.66 -26.11
CA THR A 22 -4.12 11.00 -24.88
C THR A 22 -3.96 9.92 -23.82
N TYR A 23 -4.10 8.66 -24.19
CA TYR A 23 -3.91 7.51 -23.30
C TYR A 23 -2.53 7.52 -22.64
N TYR A 24 -1.46 7.60 -23.43
CA TYR A 24 -0.09 7.60 -22.87
C TYR A 24 0.20 8.81 -21.96
N LYS A 25 -0.31 9.99 -22.32
CA LYS A 25 -0.16 11.19 -21.50
C LYS A 25 -0.81 11.03 -20.11
N TYR A 26 -1.99 10.42 -20.05
CA TYR A 26 -2.67 10.19 -18.77
C TYR A 26 -2.09 8.98 -18.03
N LYS A 27 -1.77 7.89 -18.71
CA LYS A 27 -1.18 6.69 -18.11
C LYS A 27 0.08 7.02 -17.31
N ALA A 28 1.00 7.80 -17.87
CA ALA A 28 2.23 8.20 -17.17
C ALA A 28 1.97 8.97 -15.87
N LYS A 29 0.90 9.79 -15.83
CA LYS A 29 0.53 10.53 -14.61
C LYS A 29 -0.08 9.65 -13.53
N ILE A 30 -0.88 8.67 -13.92
CA ILE A 30 -1.66 7.84 -12.97
C ILE A 30 -0.88 6.61 -12.50
N GLU A 31 0.22 6.24 -13.15
CA GLU A 31 1.00 5.05 -12.81
C GLU A 31 1.49 5.05 -11.36
N ASN A 32 1.96 6.18 -10.86
CA ASN A 32 2.39 6.29 -9.46
C ASN A 32 1.23 6.12 -8.47
N TYR A 33 0.06 6.61 -8.82
CA TYR A 33 -1.14 6.42 -7.99
C TYR A 33 -1.61 4.96 -8.01
N PHE A 34 -1.47 4.27 -9.14
CA PHE A 34 -1.74 2.82 -9.21
C PHE A 34 -0.83 2.04 -8.26
N LYS A 35 0.45 2.41 -8.17
CA LYS A 35 1.38 1.79 -7.22
C LYS A 35 0.90 1.98 -5.78
N CYS A 36 0.48 3.19 -5.41
CA CYS A 36 -0.08 3.45 -4.07
C CYS A 36 -1.35 2.62 -3.80
N ILE A 37 -2.26 2.54 -4.77
CA ILE A 37 -3.48 1.75 -4.65
C ILE A 37 -3.14 0.26 -4.44
N ASN A 38 -2.20 -0.28 -5.21
CA ASN A 38 -1.74 -1.66 -5.07
C ASN A 38 -1.12 -1.94 -3.70
N VAL A 39 -0.37 -0.99 -3.14
CA VAL A 39 0.17 -1.11 -1.79
C VAL A 39 -0.96 -1.24 -0.77
N ILE A 40 -1.97 -0.37 -0.82
CA ILE A 40 -3.13 -0.43 0.09
C ILE A 40 -3.86 -1.78 -0.05
N VAL A 41 -4.05 -2.27 -1.26
CA VAL A 41 -4.69 -3.58 -1.51
C VAL A 41 -3.86 -4.72 -0.92
N LYS A 42 -2.54 -4.71 -1.11
CA LYS A 42 -1.64 -5.72 -0.52
C LYS A 42 -1.63 -5.65 1.01
N MET A 43 -1.66 -4.45 1.59
CA MET A 43 -1.79 -4.28 3.03
C MET A 43 -3.12 -4.84 3.55
N ALA A 44 -4.22 -4.62 2.83
CA ALA A 44 -5.51 -5.20 3.18
C ALA A 44 -5.47 -6.73 3.16
N SER A 45 -4.87 -7.34 2.12
CA SER A 45 -4.69 -8.80 2.05
C SER A 45 -3.82 -9.33 3.19
N ALA A 46 -2.66 -8.71 3.45
CA ALA A 46 -1.80 -9.09 4.56
C ALA A 46 -2.51 -8.98 5.94
N SER A 47 -3.42 -8.01 6.08
CA SER A 47 -4.25 -7.88 7.28
C SER A 47 -5.23 -9.05 7.46
N GLU A 48 -5.78 -9.56 6.36
CA GLU A 48 -6.61 -10.77 6.38
C GLU A 48 -5.80 -11.98 6.86
N ASP A 49 -4.61 -12.19 6.31
CA ASP A 49 -3.69 -13.28 6.70
C ASP A 49 -3.30 -13.21 8.18
N ILE A 50 -2.99 -12.00 8.69
CA ILE A 50 -2.69 -11.78 10.12
C ILE A 50 -3.89 -12.14 10.99
N CYS A 51 -5.09 -11.74 10.60
CA CYS A 51 -6.31 -12.02 11.37
C CYS A 51 -6.68 -13.52 11.35
N GLU A 52 -6.32 -14.23 10.28
CA GLU A 52 -6.54 -15.69 10.17
C GLU A 52 -5.55 -16.51 11.01
N SER A 53 -4.40 -15.94 11.37
CA SER A 53 -3.39 -16.62 12.20
C SER A 53 -3.85 -16.87 13.64
N ASN A 54 -4.96 -16.28 14.08
CA ASN A 54 -5.61 -16.44 15.39
C ASN A 54 -4.67 -16.27 16.60
N ILE A 55 -3.78 -15.29 16.52
CA ILE A 55 -2.87 -14.95 17.62
C ILE A 55 -3.66 -14.18 18.69
N SER A 56 -3.86 -14.79 19.84
CA SER A 56 -4.76 -14.29 20.89
C SER A 56 -4.43 -12.89 21.41
N PHE A 57 -3.14 -12.52 21.49
CA PHE A 57 -2.75 -11.19 21.97
C PHE A 57 -2.95 -10.08 20.93
N LEU A 58 -3.15 -10.42 19.65
CA LEU A 58 -3.48 -9.48 18.56
C LEU A 58 -4.98 -9.32 18.33
N GLU A 59 -5.81 -9.95 19.14
CA GLU A 59 -7.28 -9.92 18.98
C GLU A 59 -7.85 -8.49 18.89
N PRO A 60 -7.44 -7.51 19.71
CA PRO A 60 -7.93 -6.13 19.61
C PRO A 60 -7.59 -5.49 18.25
N GLU A 61 -6.34 -5.64 17.79
CA GLU A 61 -5.86 -5.12 16.52
C GLU A 61 -6.55 -5.82 15.34
N CYS A 62 -6.73 -7.14 15.43
CA CYS A 62 -7.45 -7.92 14.42
C CYS A 62 -8.92 -7.51 14.30
N ASN A 63 -9.58 -7.20 15.41
CA ASN A 63 -10.96 -6.72 15.37
C ASN A 63 -11.04 -5.35 14.68
N ARG A 64 -10.11 -4.44 14.98
CA ARG A 64 -9.99 -3.15 14.32
C ARG A 64 -9.72 -3.31 12.81
N LEU A 65 -8.79 -4.20 12.43
CA LEU A 65 -8.50 -4.51 11.03
C LEU A 65 -9.71 -5.08 10.30
N LYS A 66 -10.47 -6.00 10.90
CA LYS A 66 -11.69 -6.57 10.31
C LYS A 66 -12.77 -5.50 10.03
N GLU A 67 -12.91 -4.51 10.87
CA GLU A 67 -13.83 -3.38 10.63
C GLU A 67 -13.37 -2.53 9.45
N ILE A 68 -12.07 -2.19 9.39
CA ILE A 68 -11.47 -1.45 8.28
C ILE A 68 -11.62 -2.23 6.97
N LEU A 69 -11.32 -3.53 6.97
CA LEU A 69 -11.41 -4.40 5.78
C LEU A 69 -12.84 -4.49 5.23
N LYS A 70 -13.87 -4.46 6.07
CA LYS A 70 -15.27 -4.38 5.60
C LYS A 70 -15.50 -3.13 4.75
N SER A 71 -14.89 -2.00 5.12
CA SER A 71 -15.01 -0.76 4.36
C SER A 71 -14.28 -0.83 3.01
N PHE A 72 -13.18 -1.58 2.91
CA PHE A 72 -12.39 -1.78 1.71
C PHE A 72 -12.87 -2.92 0.81
N SER A 73 -13.83 -3.71 1.22
CA SER A 73 -14.29 -4.91 0.48
C SER A 73 -14.67 -4.64 -0.99
N LYS A 74 -15.13 -3.43 -1.31
CA LYS A 74 -15.43 -3.00 -2.70
C LYS A 74 -14.18 -2.65 -3.50
N VAL A 75 -13.11 -2.21 -2.81
CA VAL A 75 -11.82 -1.87 -3.42
C VAL A 75 -11.05 -3.14 -3.72
N THR A 76 -10.95 -4.05 -2.76
CA THR A 76 -10.25 -5.33 -2.90
C THR A 76 -10.89 -6.23 -3.96
N LYS A 77 -12.23 -6.33 -3.99
CA LYS A 77 -12.95 -7.08 -5.04
C LYS A 77 -12.76 -6.54 -6.47
N GLY A 78 -12.34 -5.28 -6.61
CA GLY A 78 -12.00 -4.67 -7.91
C GLY A 78 -10.52 -4.77 -8.29
N SER A 79 -9.64 -5.17 -7.37
CA SER A 79 -8.18 -5.13 -7.54
C SER A 79 -7.62 -6.16 -8.52
N TRP A 80 -8.25 -7.35 -8.64
CA TRP A 80 -7.85 -8.38 -9.62
C TRP A 80 -7.77 -7.85 -11.06
N MET A 81 -8.50 -6.77 -11.35
CA MET A 81 -8.48 -6.13 -12.66
C MET A 81 -7.26 -5.24 -12.87
N ILE A 82 -6.48 -4.96 -11.82
CA ILE A 82 -5.24 -4.16 -11.88
C ILE A 82 -4.04 -5.09 -12.05
N GLU A 83 -4.08 -6.29 -11.49
CA GLU A 83 -3.00 -7.29 -11.55
C GLU A 83 -2.79 -7.91 -12.94
N SER A 84 -3.75 -7.78 -13.84
CA SER A 84 -3.63 -8.31 -15.22
C SER A 84 -2.63 -7.55 -16.11
N GLY A 85 -1.67 -6.87 -15.51
CA GLY A 85 -0.53 -6.23 -16.19
C GLY A 85 0.74 -7.07 -16.26
N ASN A 86 0.72 -8.34 -15.84
CA ASN A 86 1.83 -9.25 -16.07
C ASN A 86 1.86 -9.65 -17.55
N VAL A 87 2.81 -9.10 -18.27
CA VAL A 87 3.01 -9.31 -19.71
C VAL A 87 3.63 -10.69 -19.91
N ASP A 88 2.81 -11.69 -20.20
CA ASP A 88 3.27 -13.00 -20.66
C ASP A 88 3.57 -13.03 -22.18
N GLY A 89 3.45 -11.90 -22.86
CA GLY A 89 3.80 -11.74 -24.27
C GLY A 89 2.92 -12.51 -25.24
N SER A 90 1.74 -12.96 -24.83
CA SER A 90 0.83 -13.65 -25.75
C SER A 90 0.15 -12.66 -26.71
N ILE A 91 -0.12 -13.10 -27.95
CA ILE A 91 -0.80 -12.29 -28.97
C ILE A 91 -2.18 -11.80 -28.46
N GLY A 92 -2.86 -12.59 -27.66
CA GLY A 92 -4.14 -12.23 -27.03
C GLY A 92 -4.01 -11.03 -26.08
N GLU A 93 -2.93 -10.93 -25.33
CA GLU A 93 -2.66 -9.79 -24.44
C GLU A 93 -2.36 -8.51 -25.21
N VAL A 94 -1.61 -8.60 -26.30
CA VAL A 94 -1.37 -7.45 -27.17
C VAL A 94 -2.68 -6.88 -27.71
N VAL A 95 -3.60 -7.73 -28.14
CA VAL A 95 -4.93 -7.30 -28.63
C VAL A 95 -5.74 -6.68 -27.49
N LEU A 96 -5.71 -7.26 -26.29
CA LEU A 96 -6.38 -6.72 -25.11
C LEU A 96 -5.80 -5.35 -24.70
N ASP A 97 -4.49 -5.16 -24.80
CA ASP A 97 -3.85 -3.87 -24.50
C ASP A 97 -4.27 -2.78 -25.52
N TYR A 98 -4.37 -3.13 -26.79
CA TYR A 98 -4.94 -2.20 -27.78
C TYR A 98 -6.41 -1.85 -27.49
N LEU A 99 -7.23 -2.82 -27.10
CA LEU A 99 -8.62 -2.57 -26.71
C LEU A 99 -8.70 -1.69 -25.45
N ARG A 100 -7.87 -1.94 -24.44
CA ARG A 100 -7.76 -1.09 -23.23
C ARG A 100 -7.36 0.34 -23.58
N MET A 101 -6.40 0.49 -24.52
CA MET A 101 -5.93 1.79 -24.98
C MET A 101 -7.04 2.59 -25.70
N ILE A 102 -7.78 1.93 -26.60
CA ILE A 102 -8.89 2.58 -27.33
C ILE A 102 -10.07 2.91 -26.42
N THR A 103 -10.40 2.02 -25.50
CA THR A 103 -11.55 2.19 -24.60
C THR A 103 -11.24 3.04 -23.36
N HIS A 104 -9.98 3.37 -23.11
CA HIS A 104 -9.53 4.08 -21.90
C HIS A 104 -9.99 3.41 -20.59
N MET A 105 -10.21 2.09 -20.62
CA MET A 105 -10.77 1.34 -19.48
C MET A 105 -9.92 1.47 -18.22
N ASP A 106 -8.60 1.53 -18.36
CA ASP A 106 -7.68 1.70 -17.23
C ASP A 106 -7.87 3.06 -16.55
N ILE A 107 -8.09 4.11 -17.34
CA ILE A 107 -8.36 5.47 -16.81
C ILE A 107 -9.68 5.53 -16.08
N VAL A 108 -10.72 4.88 -16.62
CA VAL A 108 -12.05 4.81 -15.98
C VAL A 108 -11.99 4.05 -14.67
N LYS A 109 -11.31 2.89 -14.67
CA LYS A 109 -11.08 2.07 -13.47
C LYS A 109 -10.31 2.84 -12.41
N PHE A 110 -9.21 3.48 -12.81
CA PHE A 110 -8.41 4.33 -11.95
C PHE A 110 -9.27 5.40 -11.27
N ASN A 111 -10.04 6.16 -12.03
CA ASN A 111 -10.89 7.22 -11.49
C ASN A 111 -11.90 6.66 -10.47
N LYS A 112 -12.50 5.50 -10.75
CA LYS A 112 -13.41 4.82 -9.81
C LYS A 112 -12.71 4.39 -8.54
N MET A 113 -11.53 3.80 -8.63
CA MET A 113 -10.76 3.34 -7.46
C MET A 113 -10.22 4.52 -6.65
N THR A 114 -9.70 5.54 -7.31
CA THR A 114 -9.24 6.77 -6.63
C THR A 114 -10.38 7.40 -5.84
N LYS A 115 -11.58 7.53 -6.42
CA LYS A 115 -12.75 8.05 -5.70
C LYS A 115 -13.12 7.21 -4.48
N LEU A 116 -13.07 5.88 -4.59
CA LEU A 116 -13.36 4.97 -3.48
C LEU A 116 -12.32 5.10 -2.36
N ILE A 117 -11.03 5.15 -2.70
CA ILE A 117 -9.95 5.28 -1.71
C ILE A 117 -9.95 6.66 -1.08
N THR A 118 -10.16 7.73 -1.87
CA THR A 118 -10.25 9.09 -1.32
C THR A 118 -11.43 9.23 -0.37
N ALA A 119 -12.57 8.63 -0.69
CA ALA A 119 -13.74 8.61 0.20
C ALA A 119 -13.49 7.78 1.48
N LYS A 120 -12.47 6.93 1.50
CA LYS A 120 -12.08 6.03 2.59
C LYS A 120 -10.65 6.31 3.08
N SER A 121 -10.17 7.54 2.93
CA SER A 121 -8.80 7.91 3.29
C SER A 121 -8.52 7.69 4.78
N GLU A 122 -9.47 7.97 5.65
CA GLU A 122 -9.35 7.73 7.10
C GLU A 122 -9.17 6.23 7.39
N ASP A 123 -9.96 5.37 6.76
CA ASP A 123 -9.81 3.92 6.89
C ASP A 123 -8.45 3.45 6.34
N ALA A 124 -7.93 4.08 5.27
CA ALA A 124 -6.61 3.77 4.74
C ALA A 124 -5.50 4.16 5.73
N TYR A 125 -5.59 5.32 6.37
CA TYR A 125 -4.66 5.71 7.44
C TYR A 125 -4.74 4.78 8.64
N ASN A 126 -5.93 4.42 9.08
CA ASN A 126 -6.14 3.47 10.18
C ASN A 126 -5.57 2.09 9.86
N LEU A 127 -5.64 1.63 8.60
CA LEU A 127 -5.02 0.40 8.14
C LEU A 127 -3.50 0.45 8.29
N VAL A 128 -2.88 1.51 7.76
CA VAL A 128 -1.42 1.74 7.85
C VAL A 128 -0.96 1.83 9.30
N ASP A 129 -1.69 2.58 10.13
CA ASP A 129 -1.38 2.79 11.55
C ASP A 129 -1.44 1.48 12.33
N THR A 130 -2.51 0.70 12.14
CA THR A 130 -2.68 -0.58 12.86
C THR A 130 -1.65 -1.62 12.44
N LEU A 131 -1.37 -1.76 11.14
CA LEU A 131 -0.30 -2.65 10.65
C LEU A 131 1.07 -2.19 11.10
N GLY A 132 1.35 -0.88 11.03
CA GLY A 132 2.60 -0.29 11.51
C GLY A 132 2.83 -0.52 13.00
N PHE A 133 1.78 -0.47 13.82
CA PHE A 133 1.85 -0.82 15.22
C PHE A 133 2.23 -2.29 15.45
N ILE A 134 1.60 -3.22 14.70
CA ILE A 134 1.91 -4.65 14.78
C ILE A 134 3.38 -4.90 14.35
N GLU A 135 3.78 -4.36 13.21
CA GLU A 135 5.13 -4.51 12.67
C GLU A 135 6.19 -3.93 13.62
N THR A 136 5.95 -2.74 14.16
CA THR A 136 6.84 -2.10 15.15
C THR A 136 6.93 -2.95 16.41
N SER A 137 5.84 -3.52 16.87
CA SER A 137 5.82 -4.38 18.05
C SER A 137 6.66 -5.66 17.85
N ILE A 138 6.54 -6.27 16.66
CA ILE A 138 7.36 -7.44 16.28
C ILE A 138 8.84 -7.05 16.18
N ALA A 139 9.16 -5.92 15.55
CA ALA A 139 10.52 -5.45 15.40
C ALA A 139 11.18 -5.17 16.77
N VAL A 140 10.44 -4.51 17.69
CA VAL A 140 10.91 -4.25 19.05
C VAL A 140 11.08 -5.54 19.84
N ALA A 141 10.19 -6.50 19.72
CA ALA A 141 10.31 -7.79 20.38
C ALA A 141 11.55 -8.55 19.87
N SER A 142 11.71 -8.65 18.56
CA SER A 142 12.89 -9.26 17.92
C SER A 142 14.20 -8.59 18.34
N PHE A 143 14.20 -7.25 18.38
CA PHE A 143 15.38 -6.50 18.82
C PHE A 143 15.71 -6.78 20.29
N ARG A 144 14.72 -6.82 21.16
CA ARG A 144 14.94 -7.17 22.59
C ARG A 144 15.52 -8.56 22.77
N GLU A 145 15.05 -9.54 22.01
CA GLU A 145 15.61 -10.91 22.03
C GLU A 145 17.07 -10.98 21.58
N SER A 146 17.51 -10.05 20.73
CA SER A 146 18.92 -9.99 20.29
C SER A 146 19.85 -9.32 21.30
N LEU A 147 19.31 -8.63 22.32
CA LEU A 147 20.11 -7.90 23.30
C LEU A 147 20.53 -8.82 24.46
N PRO A 148 21.74 -8.64 25.02
CA PRO A 148 22.21 -9.40 26.19
C PRO A 148 21.34 -9.10 27.43
N PHE A 149 20.87 -7.89 27.57
CA PHE A 149 19.89 -7.48 28.57
C PHE A 149 19.17 -6.19 28.15
N TYR A 150 17.98 -5.99 28.66
CA TYR A 150 17.22 -4.75 28.52
C TYR A 150 16.30 -4.59 29.75
N CYS A 151 15.80 -3.38 29.97
CA CYS A 151 14.81 -3.11 30.98
C CYS A 151 13.63 -2.31 30.41
N LYS A 152 12.52 -2.33 31.12
CA LYS A 152 11.40 -1.40 30.87
C LYS A 152 11.60 -0.17 31.75
N PRO A 153 11.38 1.05 31.24
CA PRO A 153 11.47 2.25 32.06
C PRO A 153 10.35 2.28 33.09
N GLU A 154 10.68 2.72 34.31
CA GLU A 154 9.71 3.03 35.36
C GLU A 154 9.51 4.53 35.41
N PHE A 155 8.26 4.98 35.27
CA PHE A 155 7.93 6.39 35.35
C PHE A 155 7.55 6.74 36.79
N VAL A 156 8.28 7.69 37.37
CA VAL A 156 8.06 8.19 38.72
C VAL A 156 7.43 9.58 38.64
N GLU A 157 6.27 9.77 39.27
CA GLU A 157 5.60 11.07 39.31
C GLU A 157 6.37 12.06 40.19
N ASN A 158 6.27 13.34 39.87
CA ASN A 158 6.83 14.47 40.62
C ASN A 158 8.37 14.55 40.72
N THR A 159 9.10 13.91 39.84
CA THR A 159 10.55 14.08 39.75
C THR A 159 10.96 14.38 38.32
N ASN A 160 11.94 15.30 38.16
CA ASN A 160 12.60 15.52 36.86
C ASN A 160 13.92 14.74 36.73
N ASN A 161 14.12 13.76 37.61
CA ASN A 161 15.36 13.00 37.70
C ASN A 161 15.34 11.83 36.73
N LEU A 162 16.41 11.64 35.99
CA LEU A 162 16.67 10.46 35.19
C LEU A 162 17.75 9.63 35.88
N SER A 163 17.43 8.39 36.22
CA SER A 163 18.40 7.43 36.76
C SER A 163 18.50 6.22 35.83
N VAL A 164 19.67 5.98 35.29
CA VAL A 164 19.94 4.84 34.39
C VAL A 164 21.15 4.09 34.90
N LYS A 165 21.02 2.76 35.01
CA LYS A 165 22.11 1.86 35.44
C LYS A 165 22.54 0.97 34.28
N GLU A 166 23.88 0.85 34.12
CA GLU A 166 24.49 -0.06 33.16
C GLU A 166 23.98 0.10 31.71
N VAL A 167 23.71 1.35 31.31
CA VAL A 167 23.30 1.64 29.93
C VAL A 167 24.46 1.40 28.98
N TYR A 168 24.18 0.75 27.86
CA TYR A 168 25.14 0.49 26.79
C TYR A 168 24.53 0.80 25.43
N HIS A 169 25.39 0.95 24.43
CA HIS A 169 24.96 1.15 23.04
C HIS A 169 24.87 -0.21 22.33
N PRO A 170 23.68 -0.65 21.88
CA PRO A 170 23.46 -2.00 21.38
C PRO A 170 24.18 -2.33 20.05
N LEU A 171 24.65 -1.32 19.31
CA LEU A 171 25.37 -1.50 18.03
C LEU A 171 26.91 -1.41 18.17
N ILE A 172 27.45 -1.36 19.39
CA ILE A 172 28.89 -1.37 19.63
C ILE A 172 29.31 -2.76 20.09
N ASP A 173 30.34 -3.30 19.45
CA ASP A 173 30.93 -4.55 19.86
C ASP A 173 31.65 -4.39 21.21
N ASN A 174 31.32 -5.24 22.18
CA ASN A 174 31.88 -5.19 23.56
C ASN A 174 31.68 -3.80 24.21
N PRO A 175 30.46 -3.31 24.33
CA PRO A 175 30.20 -1.97 24.84
C PRO A 175 30.57 -1.85 26.33
N VAL A 176 31.10 -0.69 26.71
CA VAL A 176 31.29 -0.35 28.13
C VAL A 176 29.99 0.19 28.69
N CYS A 177 29.47 -0.45 29.73
CA CYS A 177 28.29 -0.02 30.43
C CYS A 177 28.54 1.23 31.29
N ASN A 178 27.66 2.21 31.27
CA ASN A 178 27.73 3.44 32.05
C ASN A 178 26.45 3.63 32.88
N SER A 179 26.58 4.29 34.02
CA SER A 179 25.43 4.65 34.86
C SER A 179 25.36 6.17 34.99
N LEU A 180 24.16 6.73 34.91
CA LEU A 180 23.91 8.17 35.00
C LEU A 180 22.75 8.43 35.94
N THR A 181 22.90 9.42 36.80
CA THR A 181 21.81 9.96 37.63
C THR A 181 21.86 11.48 37.57
N THR A 182 20.75 12.13 37.24
CA THR A 182 20.65 13.58 37.17
C THR A 182 19.59 14.06 38.10
#